data_d9e1eac889f2f5db5d67632e45594575
#
_entry.id   d9e1eac889f2f5db5d67632e45594575
#
_cell.length_a   1.000
_cell.length_b   1.000
_cell.length_c   1.000
_cell.angle_alpha   90.00
_cell.angle_beta   90.00
_cell.angle_gamma   90.00
#
_symmetry.space_group_name_H-M   'P 1'
#
loop_
_entity.id
_entity.type
_entity.pdbx_description
1 polymer ?
#
loop_
_entity_poly.entity_id
_entity_poly.type
_entity_poly.pdbx_seq_one_letter_code
_entity_poly.pdbx_strand_id
1 'polypeptide(L)'
;SGIQCISHAMDLVKYFKSKQWTKDLNTTNPRGMKGELATSFSMLIQKLWSDDLTSFTPTDFKEVMGKYAPQFSGTDQEDAHEFITFLLDGLNEDLNRSQSTPQQNEESIIGNGTDDLIISTKTLNYYRSKTNSVITDLFQGLLRSELRCPKCKKTTTVFDPFLSLSLPLIPPAIQAD
;
A
#
# COMPACT_ATOMS: atom_id res chain seq x y z
N SER A 1 -10.31 -14.11 1.86
CA SER A 1 -10.14 -13.26 3.06
C SER A 1 -9.48 -11.92 2.72
N GLY A 2 -8.38 -11.87 1.94
CA GLY A 2 -7.68 -10.63 1.62
C GLY A 2 -8.56 -9.55 0.96
N ILE A 3 -9.34 -9.91 -0.05
CA ILE A 3 -10.30 -8.99 -0.70
C ILE A 3 -11.32 -8.46 0.32
N GLN A 4 -11.82 -9.31 1.21
CA GLN A 4 -12.78 -8.88 2.24
C GLN A 4 -12.16 -7.85 3.20
N CYS A 5 -10.91 -8.05 3.63
CA CYS A 5 -10.21 -7.07 4.47
C CYS A 5 -10.10 -5.70 3.77
N ILE A 6 -9.60 -5.68 2.55
CA ILE A 6 -9.41 -4.43 1.79
C ILE A 6 -10.74 -3.77 1.43
N SER A 7 -11.77 -4.56 1.12
CA SER A 7 -13.11 -4.03 0.80
C SER A 7 -13.82 -3.38 1.98
N HIS A 8 -13.28 -3.47 3.21
CA HIS A 8 -13.77 -2.76 4.39
C HIS A 8 -12.94 -1.52 4.74
N ALA A 9 -11.91 -1.19 3.97
CA ALA A 9 -11.25 0.11 4.06
C ALA A 9 -12.14 1.18 3.44
N MET A 10 -13.05 1.73 4.25
CA MET A 10 -14.20 2.55 3.77
C MET A 10 -13.80 3.76 2.95
N ASP A 11 -12.67 4.39 3.23
CA ASP A 11 -12.22 5.55 2.45
C ASP A 11 -11.69 5.13 1.07
N LEU A 12 -11.06 3.95 0.95
CA LEU A 12 -10.72 3.34 -0.33
C LEU A 12 -12.00 3.00 -1.13
N VAL A 13 -13.01 2.43 -0.48
CA VAL A 13 -14.30 2.12 -1.10
C VAL A 13 -14.97 3.38 -1.64
N LYS A 14 -15.05 4.45 -0.84
CA LYS A 14 -15.61 5.74 -1.27
C LYS A 14 -14.87 6.30 -2.49
N TYR A 15 -13.55 6.24 -2.48
CA TYR A 15 -12.71 6.69 -3.58
C TYR A 15 -13.06 5.97 -4.89
N PHE A 16 -13.15 4.63 -4.88
CA PHE A 16 -13.50 3.86 -6.07
C PHE A 16 -14.97 4.03 -6.49
N LYS A 17 -15.92 4.13 -5.54
CA LYS A 17 -17.34 4.39 -5.83
C LYS A 17 -17.58 5.79 -6.39
N SER A 18 -16.84 6.81 -5.95
CA SER A 18 -16.96 8.20 -6.45
C SER A 18 -16.39 8.41 -7.85
N LYS A 19 -15.75 7.41 -8.44
CA LYS A 19 -15.05 7.46 -9.73
C LYS A 19 -13.89 8.48 -9.77
N GLN A 20 -13.42 8.97 -8.63
CA GLN A 20 -12.24 9.87 -8.56
C GLN A 20 -10.97 9.18 -9.11
N TRP A 21 -10.88 7.87 -8.92
CA TRP A 21 -9.78 7.06 -9.41
C TRP A 21 -9.52 7.18 -10.91
N THR A 22 -10.56 7.49 -11.73
CA THR A 22 -10.38 7.64 -13.19
C THR A 22 -9.53 8.84 -13.57
N LYS A 23 -9.44 9.87 -12.70
CA LYS A 23 -8.59 11.04 -12.90
C LYS A 23 -7.14 10.77 -12.54
N ASP A 24 -6.94 9.83 -11.61
CA ASP A 24 -5.63 9.45 -11.09
C ASP A 24 -5.03 8.27 -11.90
N LEU A 25 -5.82 7.69 -12.84
CA LEU A 25 -5.41 6.51 -13.60
C LEU A 25 -4.18 6.81 -14.47
N ASN A 26 -3.10 6.08 -14.21
CA ASN A 26 -1.83 6.23 -14.92
C ASN A 26 -1.54 5.02 -15.82
N THR A 27 -1.94 5.13 -17.09
CA THR A 27 -1.74 4.05 -18.07
C THR A 27 -0.36 4.05 -18.70
N THR A 28 0.44 5.09 -18.46
CA THR A 28 1.77 5.29 -19.06
C THR A 28 2.91 4.93 -18.12
N ASN A 29 2.62 4.68 -16.85
CA ASN A 29 3.63 4.31 -15.87
C ASN A 29 4.25 2.94 -16.23
N PRO A 30 5.57 2.85 -16.50
CA PRO A 30 6.22 1.60 -16.89
C PRO A 30 6.23 0.55 -15.77
N ARG A 31 6.04 0.96 -14.51
CA ARG A 31 5.93 0.06 -13.35
C ARG A 31 4.51 -0.40 -13.09
N GLY A 32 3.52 0.30 -13.63
CA GLY A 32 2.11 0.00 -13.46
C GLY A 32 1.62 -1.11 -14.41
N MET A 33 0.39 -1.50 -14.19
CA MET A 33 -0.32 -2.51 -15.00
C MET A 33 -1.22 -1.86 -16.05
N LYS A 34 -0.82 -0.70 -16.56
CA LYS A 34 -1.54 0.11 -17.55
C LYS A 34 -2.97 0.50 -17.13
N GLY A 35 -3.22 0.54 -15.83
CA GLY A 35 -4.52 0.83 -15.25
C GLY A 35 -5.50 -0.36 -15.25
N GLU A 36 -5.09 -1.53 -15.74
CA GLU A 36 -5.96 -2.71 -15.78
C GLU A 36 -6.35 -3.19 -14.39
N LEU A 37 -5.38 -3.20 -13.44
CA LEU A 37 -5.65 -3.63 -12.07
C LEU A 37 -6.59 -2.66 -11.36
N ALA A 38 -6.34 -1.36 -11.44
CA ALA A 38 -7.21 -0.36 -10.82
C ALA A 38 -8.64 -0.39 -11.40
N THR A 39 -8.78 -0.63 -12.71
CA THR A 39 -10.07 -0.75 -13.37
C THR A 39 -10.82 -1.99 -12.90
N SER A 40 -10.18 -3.16 -12.89
CA SER A 40 -10.81 -4.41 -12.46
C SER A 40 -11.15 -4.40 -10.96
N PHE A 41 -10.29 -3.79 -10.14
CA PHE A 41 -10.56 -3.59 -8.71
C PHE A 41 -11.73 -2.64 -8.47
N SER A 42 -11.86 -1.57 -9.25
CA SER A 42 -13.01 -0.69 -9.17
C SER A 42 -14.33 -1.44 -9.45
N MET A 43 -14.35 -2.29 -10.49
CA MET A 43 -15.52 -3.10 -10.81
C MET A 43 -15.83 -4.09 -9.67
N LEU A 44 -14.80 -4.70 -9.09
CA LEU A 44 -14.93 -5.57 -7.94
C LEU A 44 -15.58 -4.86 -6.75
N ILE A 45 -15.08 -3.68 -6.37
CA ILE A 45 -15.63 -2.88 -5.27
C ILE A 45 -17.08 -2.48 -5.54
N GLN A 46 -17.41 -2.06 -6.76
CA GLN A 46 -18.78 -1.72 -7.12
C GLN A 46 -19.74 -2.91 -6.99
N LYS A 47 -19.31 -4.11 -7.42
CA LYS A 47 -20.10 -5.35 -7.27
C LYS A 47 -20.26 -5.76 -5.81
N LEU A 48 -19.18 -5.69 -5.01
CA LEU A 48 -19.21 -6.06 -3.58
C LEU A 48 -20.14 -5.17 -2.75
N TRP A 49 -20.29 -3.91 -3.14
CA TRP A 49 -21.10 -2.93 -2.45
C TRP A 49 -22.38 -2.55 -3.22
N SER A 50 -22.84 -3.42 -4.11
CA SER A 50 -24.16 -3.28 -4.73
C SER A 50 -25.22 -4.00 -3.90
N ASP A 51 -26.42 -3.39 -3.81
CA ASP A 51 -27.55 -3.97 -3.10
C ASP A 51 -28.24 -5.08 -3.92
N ASP A 52 -27.89 -5.21 -5.21
CA ASP A 52 -28.57 -6.10 -6.16
C ASP A 52 -28.03 -7.54 -6.16
N LEU A 53 -26.87 -7.79 -5.54
CA LEU A 53 -26.17 -9.08 -5.59
C LEU A 53 -26.08 -9.75 -4.22
N THR A 54 -26.55 -10.97 -4.13
CA THR A 54 -26.38 -11.82 -2.93
C THR A 54 -25.02 -12.52 -2.93
N SER A 55 -24.49 -12.85 -4.10
CA SER A 55 -23.15 -13.43 -4.29
C SER A 55 -22.68 -13.23 -5.73
N PHE A 56 -21.38 -13.20 -5.93
CA PHE A 56 -20.75 -13.21 -7.27
C PHE A 56 -19.35 -13.84 -7.22
N THR A 57 -18.88 -14.30 -8.37
CA THR A 57 -17.52 -14.83 -8.54
C THR A 57 -16.65 -13.72 -9.18
N PRO A 58 -15.53 -13.34 -8.56
CA PRO A 58 -14.69 -12.24 -9.06
C PRO A 58 -13.75 -12.70 -10.20
N THR A 59 -14.29 -13.31 -11.27
CA THR A 59 -13.53 -13.95 -12.35
C THR A 59 -12.64 -12.92 -13.06
N ASP A 60 -13.23 -11.80 -13.51
CA ASP A 60 -12.51 -10.76 -14.25
C ASP A 60 -11.33 -10.20 -13.45
N PHE A 61 -11.55 -9.95 -12.16
CA PHE A 61 -10.50 -9.49 -11.27
C PHE A 61 -9.40 -10.54 -11.07
N LYS A 62 -9.78 -11.82 -10.92
CA LYS A 62 -8.84 -12.93 -10.79
C LYS A 62 -7.98 -13.10 -12.05
N GLU A 63 -8.57 -12.96 -13.24
CA GLU A 63 -7.83 -13.03 -14.50
C GLU A 63 -6.78 -11.92 -14.60
N VAL A 64 -7.13 -10.68 -14.27
CA VAL A 64 -6.19 -9.56 -14.26
C VAL A 64 -5.07 -9.81 -13.22
N MET A 65 -5.43 -10.24 -12.01
CA MET A 65 -4.43 -10.59 -10.99
C MET A 65 -3.48 -11.69 -11.47
N GLY A 66 -4.00 -12.77 -12.04
CA GLY A 66 -3.20 -13.89 -12.54
C GLY A 66 -2.32 -13.54 -13.73
N LYS A 67 -2.72 -12.55 -14.54
CA LYS A 67 -1.90 -12.03 -15.65
C LYS A 67 -0.60 -11.40 -15.17
N TYR A 68 -0.63 -10.65 -14.06
CA TYR A 68 0.51 -9.93 -13.52
C TYR A 68 1.20 -10.66 -12.36
N ALA A 69 0.49 -11.56 -11.68
CA ALA A 69 1.00 -12.41 -10.61
C ALA A 69 0.55 -13.87 -10.83
N PRO A 70 1.30 -14.65 -11.63
CA PRO A 70 0.92 -16.01 -12.03
C PRO A 70 0.63 -16.97 -10.85
N GLN A 71 1.24 -16.75 -9.68
CA GLN A 71 0.97 -17.52 -8.46
C GLN A 71 -0.51 -17.45 -8.05
N PHE A 72 -1.21 -16.34 -8.31
CA PHE A 72 -2.63 -16.18 -7.98
C PHE A 72 -3.59 -16.64 -9.10
N SER A 73 -3.09 -17.19 -10.22
CA SER A 73 -3.92 -17.64 -11.33
C SER A 73 -4.61 -18.98 -11.07
N GLY A 74 -4.00 -19.82 -10.22
CA GLY A 74 -4.45 -21.17 -9.90
C GLY A 74 -5.66 -21.23 -8.95
N THR A 75 -5.95 -22.44 -8.45
CA THR A 75 -7.00 -22.72 -7.45
C THR A 75 -6.42 -23.06 -6.08
N ASP A 76 -5.11 -23.06 -5.96
CA ASP A 76 -4.41 -23.37 -4.73
C ASP A 76 -4.59 -22.26 -3.69
N GLN A 77 -4.30 -22.59 -2.44
CA GLN A 77 -4.34 -21.62 -1.35
C GLN A 77 -3.02 -20.85 -1.34
N GLU A 78 -3.13 -19.54 -1.43
CA GLU A 78 -2.00 -18.62 -1.45
C GLU A 78 -2.00 -17.73 -0.21
N ASP A 79 -0.85 -17.12 0.11
CA ASP A 79 -0.70 -16.22 1.24
C ASP A 79 -1.54 -14.94 1.03
N ALA A 80 -2.45 -14.68 1.97
CA ALA A 80 -3.32 -13.51 1.93
C ALA A 80 -2.55 -12.19 2.11
N HIS A 81 -1.44 -12.20 2.85
CA HIS A 81 -0.61 -11.02 3.02
C HIS A 81 0.17 -10.71 1.73
N GLU A 82 0.74 -11.73 1.09
CA GLU A 82 1.40 -11.57 -0.21
C GLU A 82 0.42 -11.03 -1.27
N PHE A 83 -0.79 -11.58 -1.30
CA PHE A 83 -1.86 -11.09 -2.17
C PHE A 83 -2.20 -9.62 -1.93
N ILE A 84 -2.40 -9.20 -0.67
CA ILE A 84 -2.71 -7.81 -0.32
C ILE A 84 -1.56 -6.89 -0.70
N THR A 85 -0.33 -7.29 -0.41
CA THR A 85 0.87 -6.50 -0.75
C THR A 85 0.95 -6.27 -2.26
N PHE A 86 0.84 -7.34 -3.05
CA PHE A 86 0.84 -7.23 -4.50
C PHE A 86 -0.30 -6.34 -5.03
N LEU A 87 -1.50 -6.50 -4.48
CA LEU A 87 -2.65 -5.68 -4.86
C LEU A 87 -2.42 -4.19 -4.55
N LEU A 88 -1.95 -3.87 -3.35
CA LEU A 88 -1.69 -2.49 -2.95
C LEU A 88 -0.57 -1.86 -3.76
N ASP A 89 0.51 -2.59 -4.03
CA ASP A 89 1.62 -2.13 -4.87
C ASP A 89 1.16 -1.87 -6.31
N GLY A 90 0.40 -2.78 -6.89
CA GLY A 90 -0.14 -2.60 -8.24
C GLY A 90 -1.12 -1.43 -8.34
N LEU A 91 -2.03 -1.27 -7.37
CA LEU A 91 -2.94 -0.12 -7.31
C LEU A 91 -2.18 1.18 -7.11
N ASN A 92 -1.11 1.16 -6.30
CA ASN A 92 -0.25 2.31 -6.07
C ASN A 92 0.43 2.80 -7.36
N GLU A 93 0.90 1.89 -8.19
CA GLU A 93 1.52 2.23 -9.47
C GLU A 93 0.50 2.62 -10.54
N ASP A 94 -0.66 1.93 -10.61
CA ASP A 94 -1.73 2.25 -11.56
C ASP A 94 -2.42 3.61 -11.27
N LEU A 95 -2.38 4.07 -10.01
CA LEU A 95 -3.00 5.32 -9.55
C LEU A 95 -1.94 6.37 -9.16
N ASN A 96 -0.71 6.20 -9.58
CA ASN A 96 0.38 7.10 -9.25
C ASN A 96 0.25 8.43 -10.02
N ARG A 97 -0.06 9.50 -9.29
CA ARG A 97 -0.15 10.88 -9.80
C ARG A 97 1.19 11.53 -10.05
N SER A 98 2.29 10.93 -9.55
CA SER A 98 3.63 11.47 -9.73
C SER A 98 4.16 11.16 -11.13
N GLN A 99 4.60 12.21 -11.84
CA GLN A 99 5.22 12.10 -13.16
C GLN A 99 6.76 12.35 -13.12
N SER A 100 7.31 12.60 -11.93
CA SER A 100 8.70 13.00 -11.79
C SER A 100 9.56 11.91 -11.17
N THR A 101 10.75 11.74 -11.72
CA THR A 101 11.85 11.02 -11.05
C THR A 101 12.49 11.97 -10.03
N PRO A 102 12.46 11.68 -8.73
CA PRO A 102 13.06 12.52 -7.73
C PRO A 102 14.57 12.63 -7.93
N GLN A 103 15.09 13.85 -7.95
CA GLN A 103 16.54 14.13 -8.08
C GLN A 103 17.28 14.11 -6.73
N GLN A 104 16.56 13.93 -5.60
CA GLN A 104 17.18 13.92 -4.28
C GLN A 104 17.68 12.51 -3.91
N ASN A 105 18.94 12.43 -3.46
CA ASN A 105 19.52 11.21 -2.93
C ASN A 105 18.96 10.94 -1.50
N GLU A 106 18.63 9.70 -1.20
CA GLU A 106 18.14 9.27 0.14
C GLU A 106 19.14 9.58 1.26
N GLU A 107 20.44 9.57 0.96
CA GLU A 107 21.53 9.85 1.92
C GLU A 107 21.42 11.22 2.61
N SER A 108 20.68 12.17 2.04
CA SER A 108 20.50 13.51 2.60
C SER A 108 19.41 13.62 3.69
N ILE A 109 18.63 12.54 3.94
CA ILE A 109 17.48 12.56 4.86
C ILE A 109 17.81 11.80 6.15
N ILE A 110 18.93 12.15 6.76
CA ILE A 110 19.38 11.55 8.01
C ILE A 110 19.33 12.60 9.13
N GLY A 111 18.65 12.26 10.21
CA GLY A 111 18.55 13.10 11.42
C GLY A 111 19.59 12.76 12.47
N ASN A 112 19.67 13.62 13.48
CA ASN A 112 20.56 13.49 14.64
C ASN A 112 19.81 13.08 15.93
N GLY A 113 18.52 12.78 15.84
CA GLY A 113 17.66 12.39 16.95
C GLY A 113 16.92 13.55 17.63
N THR A 114 17.10 14.80 17.20
CA THR A 114 16.42 15.97 17.78
C THR A 114 15.42 16.62 16.84
N ASP A 115 15.54 16.37 15.54
CA ASP A 115 14.77 17.06 14.49
C ASP A 115 13.77 16.12 13.80
N ASP A 116 13.14 15.22 14.55
CA ASP A 116 12.28 14.15 14.03
C ASP A 116 11.16 14.68 13.11
N LEU A 117 10.51 15.78 13.50
CA LEU A 117 9.43 16.37 12.68
C LEU A 117 9.95 16.87 11.33
N ILE A 118 11.11 17.48 11.29
CA ILE A 118 11.73 18.00 10.06
C ILE A 118 12.15 16.85 9.16
N ILE A 119 12.82 15.85 9.74
CA ILE A 119 13.32 14.69 8.99
C ILE A 119 12.17 13.84 8.46
N SER A 120 11.16 13.53 9.28
CA SER A 120 9.98 12.77 8.85
C SER A 120 9.21 13.49 7.74
N THR A 121 9.04 14.81 7.85
CA THR A 121 8.39 15.61 6.81
C THR A 121 9.16 15.59 5.49
N LYS A 122 10.50 15.75 5.54
CA LYS A 122 11.36 15.65 4.34
C LYS A 122 11.27 14.27 3.71
N THR A 123 11.33 13.23 4.52
CA THR A 123 11.21 11.84 4.07
C THR A 123 9.86 11.60 3.41
N LEU A 124 8.77 12.02 4.05
CA LEU A 124 7.44 11.89 3.48
C LEU A 124 7.30 12.60 2.12
N ASN A 125 7.80 13.85 2.03
CA ASN A 125 7.77 14.62 0.78
C ASN A 125 8.61 13.94 -0.31
N TYR A 126 9.76 13.38 0.04
CA TYR A 126 10.61 12.64 -0.88
C TYR A 126 9.88 11.41 -1.44
N TYR A 127 9.28 10.58 -0.59
CA TYR A 127 8.53 9.40 -1.04
C TYR A 127 7.27 9.78 -1.84
N ARG A 128 6.55 10.84 -1.44
CA ARG A 128 5.41 11.36 -2.20
C ARG A 128 5.80 11.91 -3.58
N SER A 129 7.01 12.40 -3.75
CA SER A 129 7.49 12.81 -5.07
C SER A 129 7.73 11.63 -6.02
N LYS A 130 8.08 10.46 -5.47
CA LYS A 130 8.23 9.20 -6.23
C LYS A 130 6.88 8.52 -6.47
N THR A 131 6.07 8.45 -5.43
CA THR A 131 4.83 7.67 -5.41
C THR A 131 3.75 8.46 -4.67
N ASN A 132 2.78 8.97 -5.40
CA ASN A 132 1.68 9.77 -4.89
C ASN A 132 0.36 9.17 -5.36
N SER A 133 -0.32 8.43 -4.50
CA SER A 133 -1.56 7.76 -4.83
C SER A 133 -2.50 7.72 -3.63
N VAL A 134 -3.76 7.35 -3.84
CA VAL A 134 -4.70 7.07 -2.75
C VAL A 134 -4.19 5.97 -1.80
N ILE A 135 -3.38 5.03 -2.31
CA ILE A 135 -2.81 3.95 -1.49
C ILE A 135 -1.80 4.51 -0.49
N THR A 136 -0.91 5.40 -0.94
CA THR A 136 0.03 6.07 -0.03
C THR A 136 -0.71 7.01 0.94
N ASP A 137 -1.77 7.68 0.50
CA ASP A 137 -2.55 8.55 1.36
C ASP A 137 -3.26 7.80 2.51
N LEU A 138 -3.74 6.58 2.26
CA LEU A 138 -4.54 5.81 3.22
C LEU A 138 -3.74 4.80 4.05
N PHE A 139 -2.69 4.20 3.50
CA PHE A 139 -2.02 3.06 4.10
C PHE A 139 -0.56 3.31 4.49
N GLN A 140 0.08 4.36 3.94
CA GLN A 140 1.49 4.61 4.23
C GLN A 140 1.70 5.24 5.60
N GLY A 141 2.57 4.63 6.39
CA GLY A 141 3.13 5.20 7.60
C GLY A 141 4.65 5.33 7.51
N LEU A 142 5.25 5.88 8.57
CA LEU A 142 6.70 5.98 8.73
C LEU A 142 7.13 5.29 10.02
N LEU A 143 8.09 4.39 9.94
CA LEU A 143 8.80 3.83 11.10
C LEU A 143 10.01 4.70 11.42
N ARG A 144 10.15 5.06 12.68
CA ARG A 144 11.32 5.77 13.18
C ARG A 144 12.37 4.77 13.64
N SER A 145 13.50 4.75 12.97
CA SER A 145 14.66 3.95 13.33
C SER A 145 15.73 4.83 13.96
N GLU A 146 16.20 4.49 15.17
CA GLU A 146 17.25 5.22 15.86
C GLU A 146 18.45 4.31 16.13
N LEU A 147 19.62 4.76 15.70
CA LEU A 147 20.88 4.12 15.98
C LEU A 147 21.74 5.02 16.86
N ARG A 148 22.12 4.54 18.05
CA ARG A 148 22.99 5.25 18.97
C ARG A 148 24.34 4.54 19.13
N CYS A 149 25.42 5.23 18.81
CA CYS A 149 26.76 4.68 18.94
C CYS A 149 27.11 4.48 20.45
N PRO A 150 27.51 3.28 20.89
CA PRO A 150 27.86 3.04 22.31
C PRO A 150 29.13 3.78 22.76
N LYS A 151 30.05 4.09 21.82
CA LYS A 151 31.32 4.77 22.11
C LYS A 151 31.16 6.29 22.15
N CYS A 152 30.78 6.91 21.05
CA CYS A 152 30.71 8.38 20.94
C CYS A 152 29.33 8.96 21.26
N LYS A 153 28.33 8.10 21.56
CA LYS A 153 26.95 8.49 21.90
C LYS A 153 26.22 9.25 20.78
N LYS A 154 26.82 9.38 19.60
CA LYS A 154 26.17 10.00 18.44
C LYS A 154 24.91 9.21 18.08
N THR A 155 23.82 9.92 17.91
CA THR A 155 22.53 9.37 17.46
C THR A 155 22.33 9.66 15.98
N THR A 156 21.78 8.69 15.27
CA THR A 156 21.34 8.82 13.87
C THR A 156 19.90 8.36 13.81
N THR A 157 19.04 9.14 13.17
CA THR A 157 17.62 8.84 13.00
C THR A 157 17.27 8.77 11.52
N VAL A 158 16.52 7.73 11.15
CA VAL A 158 16.01 7.52 9.79
C VAL A 158 14.51 7.22 9.89
N PHE A 159 13.77 7.60 8.88
CA PHE A 159 12.35 7.29 8.77
C PHE A 159 12.10 6.43 7.54
N ASP A 160 11.60 5.20 7.77
CA ASP A 160 11.36 4.20 6.74
C ASP A 160 9.85 4.10 6.44
N PRO A 161 9.39 4.25 5.18
CA PRO A 161 7.99 4.09 4.85
C PRO A 161 7.57 2.63 4.93
N PHE A 162 6.32 2.39 5.35
CA PHE A 162 5.69 1.07 5.34
C PHE A 162 4.23 1.16 4.89
N LEU A 163 3.72 0.10 4.29
CA LEU A 163 2.31 -0.07 3.96
C LEU A 163 1.63 -1.15 4.82
N SER A 164 2.42 -2.01 5.46
CA SER A 164 1.92 -3.07 6.35
C SER A 164 2.84 -3.26 7.55
N LEU A 165 2.26 -3.68 8.67
CA LEU A 165 2.98 -4.01 9.89
C LEU A 165 2.65 -5.43 10.32
N SER A 166 3.67 -6.24 10.57
CA SER A 166 3.51 -7.55 11.20
C SER A 166 3.30 -7.38 12.69
N LEU A 167 2.16 -7.85 13.19
CA LEU A 167 1.84 -7.82 14.61
C LEU A 167 1.93 -9.23 15.18
N PRO A 168 2.62 -9.44 16.33
CA PRO A 168 2.62 -10.74 16.99
C PRO A 168 1.23 -11.06 17.52
N LEU A 169 0.76 -12.28 17.28
CA LEU A 169 -0.43 -12.81 17.96
C LEU A 169 0.00 -13.17 19.39
N ILE A 170 -0.44 -12.37 20.35
CA ILE A 170 -0.26 -12.68 21.77
C ILE A 170 -1.26 -13.76 22.11
N PRO A 171 -0.85 -15.00 22.50
CA PRO A 171 -1.78 -15.99 22.96
C PRO A 171 -2.54 -15.42 24.17
N PRO A 172 -3.84 -15.71 24.31
CA PRO A 172 -4.58 -15.28 25.49
C PRO A 172 -3.81 -15.75 26.73
N ALA A 173 -3.55 -14.84 27.67
CA ALA A 173 -2.89 -15.19 28.91
C ALA A 173 -3.64 -16.36 29.52
N ILE A 174 -2.97 -17.51 29.71
CA ILE A 174 -3.52 -18.63 30.47
C ILE A 174 -3.72 -18.05 31.87
N GLN A 175 -4.97 -17.76 32.21
CA GLN A 175 -5.33 -17.47 33.60
C GLN A 175 -4.99 -18.75 34.37
N ALA A 176 -3.88 -18.69 35.11
CA ALA A 176 -3.60 -19.72 36.10
C ALA A 176 -4.64 -19.55 37.19
N ASP A 177 -5.51 -20.59 37.32
CA ASP A 177 -6.43 -20.78 38.44
C ASP A 177 -5.65 -20.97 39.75
#